data_6c46d0474f727a7772d989282b7dd1fe
#
_entry.id   6c46d0474f727a7772d989282b7dd1fe
#
_cell.length_a   1.000
_cell.length_b   1.000
_cell.length_c   1.000
_cell.angle_alpha   90.00
_cell.angle_beta   90.00
_cell.angle_gamma   90.00
#
_symmetry.space_group_name_H-M   'P 1'
#
loop_
_entity.id
_entity.type
_entity.pdbx_description
1 polymer ?
#
loop_
_entity_poly.entity_id
_entity_poly.type
_entity_poly.pdbx_seq_one_letter_code
_entity_poly.pdbx_strand_id
1 'polypeptide(L)'
;MLYRYCWKLNKKLKSFTMSRKSLVHYTSYDQKKRANAAVLIGAYAVMYLKRSPEDAYRTLIVGNSTGYMPFRDAAVGECSFNLTVLNCLQGINKALQHGFLDFEMFSAEEYEHYERVENGDMNWIVPGKVLAFSSPHSRGYPLHTPEAYFSYFCQNDITTVVRLNRTLYDGRRFEDAGFEHHDLFFLDGTTPSDLIVRRFLHVCESTDGAVAVHCKAGLGRTGTLIGCYLMKHFRFTAAEAIAWIRVCRPGSIIGPQQNFLEEKQHSLWVQGDVHRSKQKLVQQRLSRQQQLQQQLQLHRSDSVQGGKQEAVSSLLSSMDDLSINTVLCKSYSLDENNCKEVSLTQGDELRALKGKRPPRSASSCSRLNLSKTSHRSILPPPKPSKVHLTPSSTKTLRRSSSTTTAPQIRRSAAMQPASSPFSSSPWSLRALSQPPSSSSLLSAC
;
A
#
# COMPACT_ATOMS: atom_id res chain seq x y z
N MET A 1 8.31 0.31 5.94
CA MET A 1 8.53 0.80 7.32
C MET A 1 7.83 -0.09 8.34
N LEU A 2 6.54 -0.41 8.20
CA LEU A 2 5.76 -1.22 9.14
C LEU A 2 6.38 -2.61 9.38
N TYR A 3 6.70 -3.36 8.32
CA TYR A 3 7.40 -4.66 8.41
C TYR A 3 8.67 -4.58 9.27
N ARG A 4 9.57 -3.63 8.96
CA ARG A 4 10.83 -3.48 9.71
C ARG A 4 10.63 -3.12 11.17
N TYR A 5 9.57 -2.35 11.48
CA TYR A 5 9.19 -2.04 12.85
C TYR A 5 8.73 -3.30 13.59
N CYS A 6 7.78 -4.03 13.03
CA CYS A 6 7.26 -5.26 13.61
C CYS A 6 8.35 -6.33 13.79
N TRP A 7 9.21 -6.51 12.78
CA TRP A 7 10.33 -7.43 12.85
C TRP A 7 11.30 -7.08 13.97
N LYS A 8 11.70 -5.80 14.10
CA LYS A 8 12.59 -5.34 15.17
C LYS A 8 11.96 -5.51 16.55
N LEU A 9 10.68 -5.20 16.69
CA LEU A 9 9.95 -5.34 17.95
C LEU A 9 9.84 -6.81 18.34
N ASN A 10 9.43 -7.69 17.44
CA ASN A 10 9.37 -9.13 17.67
C ASN A 10 10.74 -9.72 18.06
N LYS A 11 11.81 -9.33 17.35
CA LYS A 11 13.18 -9.75 17.69
C LYS A 11 13.58 -9.34 19.10
N LYS A 12 13.21 -8.14 19.56
CA LYS A 12 13.49 -7.67 20.92
C LYS A 12 12.64 -8.40 21.97
N LEU A 13 11.34 -8.58 21.71
CA LEU A 13 10.43 -9.26 22.64
C LEU A 13 10.78 -10.74 22.82
N LYS A 14 11.25 -11.41 21.76
CA LYS A 14 11.71 -12.80 21.80
C LYS A 14 13.14 -12.99 22.34
N SER A 15 13.88 -11.89 22.59
CA SER A 15 15.25 -11.97 23.06
C SER A 15 15.31 -12.35 24.55
N PHE A 16 16.09 -13.36 24.87
CA PHE A 16 16.32 -13.81 26.26
C PHE A 16 16.85 -12.69 27.16
N THR A 17 17.70 -11.80 26.61
CA THR A 17 18.26 -10.66 27.36
C THR A 17 17.21 -9.63 27.78
N MET A 18 16.01 -9.69 27.19
CA MET A 18 14.90 -8.77 27.45
C MET A 18 13.77 -9.41 28.26
N SER A 19 13.86 -10.69 28.64
CA SER A 19 12.78 -11.47 29.27
C SER A 19 12.24 -10.88 30.58
N ARG A 20 13.04 -10.06 31.29
CA ARG A 20 12.66 -9.36 32.54
C ARG A 20 12.65 -7.84 32.40
N LYS A 21 12.65 -7.30 31.17
CA LYS A 21 12.71 -5.86 30.90
C LYS A 21 11.45 -5.39 30.22
N SER A 22 11.01 -4.18 30.54
CA SER A 22 9.93 -3.49 29.82
C SER A 22 10.50 -2.79 28.61
N LEU A 23 9.83 -2.91 27.46
CA LEU A 23 10.13 -2.14 26.24
C LEU A 23 9.25 -0.91 26.20
N VAL A 24 9.89 0.25 26.17
CA VAL A 24 9.20 1.54 26.06
C VAL A 24 9.24 2.00 24.61
N HIS A 25 8.06 2.22 24.04
CA HIS A 25 7.90 2.86 22.72
C HIS A 25 7.72 4.37 22.94
N TYR A 26 8.64 5.16 22.43
CA TYR A 26 8.59 6.62 22.57
C TYR A 26 8.93 7.33 21.25
N THR A 27 8.53 8.58 21.15
CA THR A 27 8.81 9.46 20.03
C THR A 27 9.02 10.90 20.52
N SER A 28 9.48 11.79 19.62
CA SER A 28 9.58 13.23 19.94
C SER A 28 8.21 13.90 20.01
N TYR A 29 8.17 15.14 20.47
CA TYR A 29 6.95 15.96 20.51
C TYR A 29 6.44 16.43 19.15
N ASP A 30 7.18 16.20 18.08
CA ASP A 30 6.75 16.52 16.72
C ASP A 30 5.46 15.78 16.35
N GLN A 31 4.42 16.53 15.98
CA GLN A 31 3.07 15.96 15.76
C GLN A 31 3.03 14.92 14.66
N LYS A 32 3.82 15.12 13.57
CA LYS A 32 3.90 14.15 12.45
C LYS A 32 4.57 12.86 12.89
N LYS A 33 5.66 12.97 13.67
CA LYS A 33 6.36 11.78 14.23
C LYS A 33 5.48 11.05 15.22
N ARG A 34 4.71 11.77 16.04
CA ARG A 34 3.75 11.18 16.98
C ARG A 34 2.68 10.36 16.26
N ALA A 35 2.04 10.93 15.23
CA ALA A 35 1.03 10.23 14.45
C ALA A 35 1.63 8.98 13.76
N ASN A 36 2.81 9.10 13.15
CA ASN A 36 3.50 7.96 12.52
C ASN A 36 3.86 6.85 13.54
N ALA A 37 4.35 7.23 14.73
CA ALA A 37 4.69 6.27 15.79
C ALA A 37 3.44 5.56 16.31
N ALA A 38 2.31 6.28 16.45
CA ALA A 38 1.03 5.72 16.85
C ALA A 38 0.52 4.67 15.86
N VAL A 39 0.61 4.93 14.54
CA VAL A 39 0.26 3.93 13.52
C VAL A 39 1.14 2.69 13.64
N LEU A 40 2.45 2.83 13.84
CA LEU A 40 3.35 1.69 13.92
C LEU A 40 3.04 0.76 15.11
N ILE A 41 2.89 1.34 16.30
CA ILE A 41 2.60 0.53 17.51
C ILE A 41 1.16 0.03 17.53
N GLY A 42 0.20 0.85 17.06
CA GLY A 42 -1.20 0.45 16.93
C GLY A 42 -1.38 -0.69 15.93
N ALA A 43 -0.72 -0.61 14.78
CA ALA A 43 -0.71 -1.70 13.81
C ALA A 43 -0.10 -2.98 14.39
N TYR A 44 0.98 -2.87 15.17
CA TYR A 44 1.53 -4.03 15.89
C TYR A 44 0.49 -4.65 16.83
N ALA A 45 -0.27 -3.83 17.57
CA ALA A 45 -1.33 -4.31 18.46
C ALA A 45 -2.45 -5.04 17.69
N VAL A 46 -2.85 -4.50 16.52
CA VAL A 46 -3.84 -5.15 15.65
C VAL A 46 -3.31 -6.47 15.08
N MET A 47 -2.10 -6.48 14.53
CA MET A 47 -1.54 -7.63 13.82
C MET A 47 -1.14 -8.78 14.75
N TYR A 48 -0.43 -8.49 15.83
CA TYR A 48 0.19 -9.50 16.69
C TYR A 48 -0.54 -9.70 18.01
N LEU A 49 -1.16 -8.65 18.59
CA LEU A 49 -1.91 -8.77 19.83
C LEU A 49 -3.41 -9.00 19.60
N LYS A 50 -3.84 -9.06 18.32
CA LYS A 50 -5.24 -9.30 17.91
C LYS A 50 -6.24 -8.33 18.54
N ARG A 51 -5.81 -7.08 18.77
CA ARG A 51 -6.70 -6.01 19.23
C ARG A 51 -7.53 -5.48 18.07
N SER A 52 -8.76 -5.04 18.36
CA SER A 52 -9.53 -4.27 17.37
C SER A 52 -8.83 -2.94 17.08
N PRO A 53 -8.99 -2.36 15.89
CA PRO A 53 -8.46 -1.04 15.58
C PRO A 53 -8.89 0.03 16.60
N GLU A 54 -10.15 -0.03 17.03
CA GLU A 54 -10.78 0.88 17.99
C GLU A 54 -10.13 0.75 19.37
N ASP A 55 -9.90 -0.48 19.86
CA ASP A 55 -9.26 -0.71 21.15
C ASP A 55 -7.78 -0.29 21.13
N ALA A 56 -7.07 -0.61 20.05
CA ALA A 56 -5.70 -0.17 19.85
C ALA A 56 -5.62 1.37 19.85
N TYR A 57 -6.51 2.04 19.11
CA TYR A 57 -6.57 3.50 19.06
C TYR A 57 -6.96 4.11 20.41
N ARG A 58 -7.99 3.58 21.08
CA ARG A 58 -8.43 4.05 22.41
C ARG A 58 -7.26 4.04 23.40
N THR A 59 -6.45 3.01 23.38
CA THR A 59 -5.26 2.91 24.24
C THR A 59 -4.23 4.00 23.94
N LEU A 60 -4.08 4.35 22.66
CA LEU A 60 -3.11 5.39 22.23
C LEU A 60 -3.52 6.81 22.64
N ILE A 61 -4.82 7.07 22.84
CA ILE A 61 -5.35 8.38 23.23
C ILE A 61 -5.56 8.53 24.73
N VAL A 62 -5.51 7.47 25.52
CA VAL A 62 -5.65 7.54 26.98
C VAL A 62 -4.52 8.40 27.56
N GLY A 63 -4.90 9.42 28.33
CA GLY A 63 -3.96 10.40 28.92
C GLY A 63 -3.39 11.42 27.93
N ASN A 64 -3.84 11.43 26.68
CA ASN A 64 -3.41 12.38 25.65
C ASN A 64 -4.57 13.32 25.29
N SER A 65 -4.57 14.51 25.85
CA SER A 65 -5.64 15.52 25.66
C SER A 65 -5.71 16.11 24.24
N THR A 66 -4.66 15.99 23.44
CA THR A 66 -4.53 16.71 22.16
C THR A 66 -4.71 15.84 20.90
N GLY A 67 -5.07 14.57 21.02
CA GLY A 67 -5.24 13.67 19.87
C GLY A 67 -4.01 13.59 18.95
N TYR A 68 -4.20 13.06 17.75
CA TYR A 68 -3.17 12.97 16.70
C TYR A 68 -3.52 13.84 15.51
N MET A 69 -2.50 14.51 14.95
CA MET A 69 -2.64 15.26 13.70
C MET A 69 -3.04 14.29 12.57
N PRO A 70 -4.06 14.63 11.75
CA PRO A 70 -4.42 13.86 10.59
C PRO A 70 -3.29 13.78 9.55
N PHE A 71 -3.27 12.71 8.78
CA PHE A 71 -2.34 12.56 7.65
C PHE A 71 -2.90 13.32 6.45
N ARG A 72 -2.11 14.24 5.92
CA ARG A 72 -2.44 14.92 4.68
C ARG A 72 -1.95 14.14 3.46
N ASP A 73 -2.51 14.45 2.31
CA ASP A 73 -2.03 13.94 1.03
C ASP A 73 -0.69 14.56 0.58
N ALA A 74 -0.21 14.13 -0.56
CA ALA A 74 1.05 14.62 -1.15
C ALA A 74 0.85 15.84 -2.07
N ALA A 75 -0.37 16.38 -2.17
CA ALA A 75 -0.63 17.58 -2.97
C ALA A 75 -0.02 18.83 -2.34
N VAL A 76 0.30 19.79 -3.19
CA VAL A 76 0.67 21.15 -2.76
C VAL A 76 -0.62 21.92 -2.43
N GLY A 77 -0.66 22.59 -1.28
CA GLY A 77 -1.82 23.36 -0.82
C GLY A 77 -2.55 22.74 0.37
N GLU A 78 -3.78 23.14 0.61
CA GLU A 78 -4.58 22.66 1.72
C GLU A 78 -5.17 21.27 1.41
N CYS A 79 -5.18 20.41 2.42
CA CYS A 79 -5.78 19.09 2.34
C CYS A 79 -7.14 19.13 3.05
N SER A 80 -8.22 18.90 2.31
CA SER A 80 -9.58 18.87 2.84
C SER A 80 -9.95 17.54 3.49
N PHE A 81 -9.21 16.48 3.20
CA PHE A 81 -9.50 15.13 3.69
C PHE A 81 -8.69 14.80 4.94
N ASN A 82 -9.38 14.38 6.00
CA ASN A 82 -8.78 14.06 7.29
C ASN A 82 -8.59 12.57 7.50
N LEU A 83 -7.46 12.04 7.01
CA LEU A 83 -7.09 10.64 7.27
C LEU A 83 -6.50 10.51 8.68
N THR A 84 -7.18 9.77 9.57
CA THR A 84 -6.79 9.63 10.97
C THR A 84 -5.91 8.40 11.23
N VAL A 85 -5.30 8.36 12.43
CA VAL A 85 -4.60 7.15 12.90
C VAL A 85 -5.55 5.95 12.94
N LEU A 86 -6.79 6.15 13.40
CA LEU A 86 -7.80 5.07 13.44
C LEU A 86 -8.08 4.52 12.04
N ASN A 87 -8.27 5.38 11.03
CA ASN A 87 -8.48 4.94 9.65
C ASN A 87 -7.30 4.10 9.12
N CYS A 88 -6.06 4.47 9.50
CA CYS A 88 -4.89 3.68 9.13
C CYS A 88 -4.92 2.29 9.78
N LEU A 89 -5.30 2.18 11.04
CA LEU A 89 -5.43 0.90 11.73
C LEU A 89 -6.55 0.05 11.15
N GLN A 90 -7.69 0.66 10.83
CA GLN A 90 -8.82 -0.01 10.17
C GLN A 90 -8.44 -0.53 8.79
N GLY A 91 -7.75 0.28 7.97
CA GLY A 91 -7.27 -0.14 6.65
C GLY A 91 -6.27 -1.30 6.72
N ILE A 92 -5.35 -1.29 7.69
CA ILE A 92 -4.42 -2.40 7.94
C ILE A 92 -5.17 -3.65 8.39
N ASN A 93 -6.13 -3.51 9.30
CA ASN A 93 -6.95 -4.63 9.76
C ASN A 93 -7.77 -5.26 8.61
N LYS A 94 -8.34 -4.41 7.76
CA LYS A 94 -9.08 -4.85 6.58
C LYS A 94 -8.18 -5.62 5.61
N ALA A 95 -6.97 -5.12 5.37
CA ALA A 95 -5.97 -5.81 4.55
C ALA A 95 -5.56 -7.17 5.14
N LEU A 96 -5.42 -7.28 6.46
CA LEU A 96 -5.18 -8.55 7.15
C LEU A 96 -6.32 -9.53 6.96
N GLN A 97 -7.57 -9.08 7.11
CA GLN A 97 -8.77 -9.92 6.94
C GLN A 97 -8.88 -10.52 5.53
N HIS A 98 -8.37 -9.80 4.53
CA HIS A 98 -8.37 -10.24 3.13
C HIS A 98 -7.06 -10.90 2.68
N GLY A 99 -6.12 -11.14 3.58
CA GLY A 99 -4.85 -11.80 3.27
C GLY A 99 -3.87 -10.94 2.45
N PHE A 100 -4.05 -9.61 2.38
CA PHE A 100 -3.14 -8.72 1.64
C PHE A 100 -1.84 -8.46 2.37
N LEU A 101 -1.80 -8.72 3.65
CA LEU A 101 -0.68 -8.43 4.53
C LEU A 101 -0.24 -9.71 5.24
N ASP A 102 0.77 -10.34 4.70
CA ASP A 102 1.46 -11.49 5.28
C ASP A 102 2.95 -11.18 5.41
N PHE A 103 3.42 -11.02 6.64
CA PHE A 103 4.82 -10.71 6.91
C PHE A 103 5.73 -11.94 6.98
N GLU A 104 5.21 -13.14 6.91
CA GLU A 104 5.98 -14.38 6.80
C GLU A 104 6.46 -14.56 5.35
N MET A 105 5.59 -14.24 4.39
CA MET A 105 5.90 -14.32 2.95
C MET A 105 6.43 -13.00 2.35
N PHE A 106 6.35 -11.88 3.08
CA PHE A 106 6.73 -10.56 2.56
C PHE A 106 8.24 -10.39 2.44
N SER A 107 8.74 -10.23 1.22
CA SER A 107 10.12 -9.84 0.95
C SER A 107 10.29 -8.32 1.04
N ALA A 108 10.95 -7.85 2.10
CA ALA A 108 11.26 -6.42 2.24
C ALA A 108 12.33 -5.96 1.25
N GLU A 109 13.21 -6.85 0.82
CA GLU A 109 14.28 -6.58 -0.13
C GLU A 109 13.70 -6.40 -1.53
N GLU A 110 12.80 -7.27 -1.95
CA GLU A 110 12.08 -7.17 -3.21
C GLU A 110 11.22 -5.89 -3.26
N TYR A 111 10.43 -5.63 -2.20
CA TYR A 111 9.66 -4.40 -2.10
C TYR A 111 10.54 -3.16 -2.23
N GLU A 112 11.67 -3.09 -1.51
CA GLU A 112 12.59 -1.96 -1.54
C GLU A 112 13.37 -1.85 -2.86
N HIS A 113 13.53 -2.95 -3.58
CA HIS A 113 14.11 -2.96 -4.91
C HIS A 113 13.15 -2.33 -5.92
N TYR A 114 11.93 -2.85 -6.04
CA TYR A 114 10.99 -2.42 -7.07
C TYR A 114 10.24 -1.11 -6.74
N GLU A 115 10.22 -0.64 -5.46
CA GLU A 115 9.67 0.69 -5.15
C GLU A 115 10.54 1.83 -5.66
N ARG A 116 11.80 1.56 -6.04
CA ARG A 116 12.71 2.58 -6.57
C ARG A 116 12.36 2.94 -7.99
N VAL A 117 12.54 4.23 -8.32
CA VAL A 117 12.29 4.73 -9.68
C VAL A 117 13.21 4.04 -10.68
N GLU A 118 14.46 3.78 -10.30
CA GLU A 118 15.47 3.11 -11.13
C GLU A 118 15.12 1.65 -11.46
N ASN A 119 14.21 1.03 -10.71
CA ASN A 119 13.84 -0.37 -10.85
C ASN A 119 12.36 -0.57 -11.24
N GLY A 120 11.72 0.46 -11.80
CA GLY A 120 10.38 0.39 -12.35
C GLY A 120 9.29 1.06 -11.51
N ASP A 121 9.56 1.41 -10.25
CA ASP A 121 8.60 2.13 -9.38
C ASP A 121 7.27 1.39 -9.24
N MET A 122 7.33 0.13 -8.84
CA MET A 122 6.21 -0.81 -8.77
C MET A 122 5.85 -1.15 -7.32
N ASN A 123 4.55 -1.27 -7.04
CA ASN A 123 4.06 -1.77 -5.75
C ASN A 123 2.77 -2.58 -5.95
N TRP A 124 2.71 -3.77 -5.37
CA TRP A 124 1.48 -4.52 -5.23
C TRP A 124 0.55 -3.83 -4.22
N ILE A 125 -0.69 -3.60 -4.64
CA ILE A 125 -1.75 -3.07 -3.76
C ILE A 125 -2.69 -4.20 -3.34
N VAL A 126 -3.06 -5.05 -4.28
CA VAL A 126 -3.75 -6.32 -4.03
C VAL A 126 -2.83 -7.42 -4.51
N PRO A 127 -2.18 -8.17 -3.59
CA PRO A 127 -1.22 -9.21 -3.96
C PRO A 127 -1.80 -10.19 -4.97
N GLY A 128 -1.05 -10.46 -6.04
CA GLY A 128 -1.46 -11.36 -7.12
C GLY A 128 -2.62 -10.88 -7.98
N LYS A 129 -3.15 -9.63 -7.79
CA LYS A 129 -4.27 -9.14 -8.62
C LYS A 129 -4.06 -7.73 -9.14
N VAL A 130 -3.61 -6.77 -8.34
CA VAL A 130 -3.46 -5.38 -8.80
C VAL A 130 -2.12 -4.79 -8.38
N LEU A 131 -1.32 -4.46 -9.38
CA LEU A 131 -0.04 -3.78 -9.26
C LEU A 131 -0.19 -2.31 -9.69
N ALA A 132 0.39 -1.39 -8.93
CA ALA A 132 0.52 0.01 -9.30
C ALA A 132 1.96 0.35 -9.68
N PHE A 133 2.15 1.08 -10.79
CA PHE A 133 3.49 1.48 -11.23
C PHE A 133 3.51 2.84 -11.90
N SER A 134 4.70 3.40 -12.18
CA SER A 134 4.84 4.66 -12.92
C SER A 134 4.84 4.43 -14.42
N SER A 135 4.46 5.46 -15.20
CA SER A 135 4.36 5.35 -16.66
C SER A 135 5.68 4.92 -17.29
N PRO A 136 5.67 3.90 -18.14
CA PRO A 136 6.73 3.70 -19.14
C PRO A 136 6.87 4.88 -20.07
N HIS A 137 8.00 4.96 -20.77
CA HIS A 137 8.32 6.02 -21.72
C HIS A 137 8.95 5.43 -23.00
N SER A 138 8.73 6.09 -24.13
CA SER A 138 9.25 5.60 -25.43
C SER A 138 10.78 5.61 -25.55
N ARG A 139 11.46 6.53 -24.83
CA ARG A 139 12.91 6.79 -24.98
C ARG A 139 13.81 6.12 -23.93
N GLY A 140 13.28 5.41 -22.95
CA GLY A 140 14.10 4.78 -21.91
C GLY A 140 14.66 5.78 -20.89
N TYR A 141 15.95 5.64 -20.60
CA TYR A 141 16.63 6.37 -19.51
C TYR A 141 16.38 7.90 -19.52
N PRO A 142 16.12 8.54 -18.34
CA PRO A 142 16.09 7.94 -16.99
C PRO A 142 14.80 7.19 -16.64
N LEU A 143 13.87 7.01 -17.57
CA LEU A 143 12.61 6.29 -17.45
C LEU A 143 12.71 4.93 -18.12
N HIS A 144 11.85 4.00 -17.73
CA HIS A 144 11.83 2.67 -18.29
C HIS A 144 10.97 2.60 -19.56
N THR A 145 11.40 1.81 -20.54
CA THR A 145 10.56 1.44 -21.67
C THR A 145 9.62 0.30 -21.29
N PRO A 146 8.54 0.02 -22.05
CA PRO A 146 7.65 -1.11 -21.79
C PRO A 146 8.38 -2.44 -21.58
N GLU A 147 9.41 -2.71 -22.36
CA GLU A 147 10.17 -3.97 -22.33
C GLU A 147 10.88 -4.23 -21.01
N ALA A 148 11.23 -3.17 -20.27
CA ALA A 148 11.86 -3.32 -18.97
C ALA A 148 10.96 -4.00 -17.92
N TYR A 149 9.65 -4.03 -18.16
CA TYR A 149 8.67 -4.65 -17.26
C TYR A 149 8.30 -6.08 -17.64
N PHE A 150 8.54 -6.51 -18.88
CA PHE A 150 8.03 -7.79 -19.39
C PHE A 150 8.43 -8.99 -18.55
N SER A 151 9.72 -9.10 -18.21
CA SER A 151 10.20 -10.21 -17.40
C SER A 151 9.51 -10.28 -16.03
N TYR A 152 9.37 -9.15 -15.36
CA TYR A 152 8.68 -9.09 -14.06
C TYR A 152 7.19 -9.41 -14.21
N PHE A 153 6.54 -8.89 -15.23
CA PHE A 153 5.12 -9.10 -15.46
C PHE A 153 4.81 -10.58 -15.76
N CYS A 154 5.58 -11.22 -16.63
CA CYS A 154 5.44 -12.65 -16.90
C CYS A 154 5.67 -13.51 -15.64
N GLN A 155 6.69 -13.19 -14.83
CA GLN A 155 6.99 -13.94 -13.60
C GLN A 155 5.89 -13.81 -12.54
N ASN A 156 5.08 -12.77 -12.60
CA ASN A 156 4.05 -12.46 -11.60
C ASN A 156 2.63 -12.58 -12.14
N ASP A 157 2.44 -13.31 -13.26
CA ASP A 157 1.14 -13.56 -13.89
C ASP A 157 0.35 -12.27 -14.20
N ILE A 158 1.05 -11.17 -14.50
CA ILE A 158 0.43 -9.94 -14.98
C ILE A 158 0.16 -10.10 -16.46
N THR A 159 -1.11 -10.10 -16.84
CA THR A 159 -1.57 -10.30 -18.23
C THR A 159 -2.12 -9.05 -18.86
N THR A 160 -2.47 -8.04 -18.06
CA THR A 160 -3.18 -6.84 -18.52
C THR A 160 -2.54 -5.57 -18.00
N VAL A 161 -2.37 -4.57 -18.86
CA VAL A 161 -1.86 -3.24 -18.54
C VAL A 161 -2.95 -2.19 -18.74
N VAL A 162 -3.17 -1.33 -17.74
CA VAL A 162 -4.12 -0.21 -17.83
C VAL A 162 -3.39 1.12 -17.73
N ARG A 163 -3.47 1.92 -18.80
CA ARG A 163 -2.90 3.27 -18.88
C ARG A 163 -3.95 4.34 -18.62
N LEU A 164 -3.68 5.25 -17.68
CA LEU A 164 -4.58 6.34 -17.28
C LEU A 164 -4.10 7.73 -17.69
N ASN A 165 -2.88 7.85 -18.18
CA ASN A 165 -2.30 9.12 -18.63
C ASN A 165 -2.24 9.22 -20.14
N ARG A 166 -1.79 10.38 -20.65
CA ARG A 166 -1.52 10.57 -22.08
C ARG A 166 -0.52 9.53 -22.60
N THR A 167 -0.60 9.25 -23.87
CA THR A 167 0.31 8.35 -24.60
C THR A 167 1.75 8.85 -24.53
N LEU A 168 2.58 8.18 -23.73
CA LEU A 168 4.03 8.40 -23.63
C LEU A 168 4.83 7.27 -24.28
N TYR A 169 4.17 6.19 -24.63
CA TYR A 169 4.69 5.02 -25.34
C TYR A 169 3.58 4.39 -26.18
N ASP A 170 3.93 3.65 -27.20
CA ASP A 170 2.95 2.90 -28.00
C ASP A 170 2.47 1.65 -27.23
N GLY A 171 1.15 1.52 -27.04
CA GLY A 171 0.52 0.40 -26.34
C GLY A 171 0.77 -0.95 -27.01
N ARG A 172 0.93 -0.95 -28.34
CA ARG A 172 1.25 -2.15 -29.14
C ARG A 172 2.50 -2.88 -28.63
N ARG A 173 3.45 -2.17 -28.04
CA ARG A 173 4.65 -2.79 -27.45
C ARG A 173 4.32 -3.79 -26.34
N PHE A 174 3.23 -3.57 -25.59
CA PHE A 174 2.71 -4.56 -24.63
C PHE A 174 1.90 -5.65 -25.36
N GLU A 175 1.05 -5.26 -26.31
CA GLU A 175 0.21 -6.19 -27.06
C GLU A 175 1.04 -7.20 -27.88
N ASP A 176 2.08 -6.74 -28.58
CA ASP A 176 3.02 -7.57 -29.33
C ASP A 176 3.82 -8.55 -28.42
N ALA A 177 3.94 -8.21 -27.14
CA ALA A 177 4.56 -9.08 -26.13
C ALA A 177 3.56 -10.02 -25.42
N GLY A 178 2.29 -10.03 -25.84
CA GLY A 178 1.26 -10.92 -25.33
C GLY A 178 0.46 -10.39 -24.12
N PHE A 179 0.58 -9.11 -23.78
CA PHE A 179 -0.21 -8.47 -22.73
C PHE A 179 -1.42 -7.76 -23.35
N GLU A 180 -2.57 -7.80 -22.67
CA GLU A 180 -3.67 -6.89 -23.00
C GLU A 180 -3.32 -5.45 -22.58
N HIS A 181 -3.71 -4.46 -23.41
CA HIS A 181 -3.47 -3.06 -23.12
C HIS A 181 -4.75 -2.24 -23.24
N HIS A 182 -5.09 -1.50 -22.17
CA HIS A 182 -6.30 -0.68 -22.12
C HIS A 182 -5.96 0.79 -21.83
N ASP A 183 -6.50 1.70 -22.66
CA ASP A 183 -6.43 3.13 -22.43
C ASP A 183 -7.71 3.65 -21.77
N LEU A 184 -7.58 4.12 -20.53
CA LEU A 184 -8.65 4.72 -19.74
C LEU A 184 -8.25 6.14 -19.29
N PHE A 185 -7.98 6.98 -20.25
CA PHE A 185 -7.45 8.33 -20.02
C PHE A 185 -8.42 9.24 -19.26
N PHE A 186 -7.88 10.00 -18.30
CA PHE A 186 -8.48 11.21 -17.73
C PHE A 186 -7.40 12.17 -17.23
N LEU A 187 -7.76 13.45 -17.06
CA LEU A 187 -6.80 14.52 -16.77
C LEU A 187 -6.08 14.32 -15.44
N ASP A 188 -4.83 14.77 -15.38
CA ASP A 188 -4.03 14.71 -14.16
C ASP A 188 -4.62 15.60 -13.06
N GLY A 189 -4.64 15.11 -11.83
CA GLY A 189 -5.23 15.83 -10.70
C GLY A 189 -6.76 15.84 -10.63
N THR A 190 -7.47 15.28 -11.63
CA THR A 190 -8.93 15.20 -11.63
C THR A 190 -9.44 13.86 -11.15
N THR A 191 -10.76 13.73 -11.07
CA THR A 191 -11.47 12.49 -10.74
C THR A 191 -11.95 11.79 -12.02
N PRO A 192 -12.03 10.45 -12.05
CA PRO A 192 -12.52 9.72 -13.20
C PRO A 192 -14.04 9.84 -13.34
N SER A 193 -14.56 9.78 -14.58
CA SER A 193 -16.00 9.63 -14.83
C SER A 193 -16.49 8.23 -14.42
N ASP A 194 -17.80 8.08 -14.19
CA ASP A 194 -18.42 6.79 -13.89
C ASP A 194 -18.20 5.75 -15.01
N LEU A 195 -18.07 6.18 -16.24
CA LEU A 195 -17.75 5.31 -17.36
C LEU A 195 -16.34 4.72 -17.23
N ILE A 196 -15.35 5.55 -16.88
CA ILE A 196 -13.97 5.12 -16.66
C ILE A 196 -13.90 4.14 -15.49
N VAL A 197 -14.59 4.45 -14.37
CA VAL A 197 -14.66 3.55 -13.21
C VAL A 197 -15.26 2.20 -13.61
N ARG A 198 -16.38 2.19 -14.32
CA ARG A 198 -17.04 0.93 -14.77
C ARG A 198 -16.14 0.12 -15.71
N ARG A 199 -15.48 0.77 -16.68
CA ARG A 199 -14.55 0.10 -17.61
C ARG A 199 -13.35 -0.50 -16.85
N PHE A 200 -12.75 0.25 -15.94
CA PHE A 200 -11.65 -0.22 -15.13
C PHE A 200 -12.04 -1.45 -14.26
N LEU A 201 -13.18 -1.38 -13.59
CA LEU A 201 -13.69 -2.49 -12.79
C LEU A 201 -13.97 -3.72 -13.66
N HIS A 202 -14.54 -3.51 -14.86
CA HIS A 202 -14.77 -4.60 -15.81
C HIS A 202 -13.47 -5.26 -16.26
N VAL A 203 -12.45 -4.49 -16.64
CA VAL A 203 -11.12 -5.02 -16.98
C VAL A 203 -10.57 -5.87 -15.84
N CYS A 204 -10.59 -5.37 -14.59
CA CYS A 204 -10.12 -6.14 -13.45
C CYS A 204 -10.92 -7.43 -13.19
N GLU A 205 -12.22 -7.42 -13.50
CA GLU A 205 -13.15 -8.55 -13.29
C GLU A 205 -13.07 -9.60 -14.39
N SER A 206 -12.73 -9.20 -15.63
CA SER A 206 -12.60 -10.10 -16.78
C SER A 206 -11.20 -10.66 -16.98
N THR A 207 -10.19 -10.06 -16.37
CA THR A 207 -8.80 -10.53 -16.44
C THR A 207 -8.61 -11.73 -15.50
N ASP A 208 -8.14 -12.86 -16.02
CA ASP A 208 -7.84 -14.05 -15.21
C ASP A 208 -6.57 -13.85 -14.38
N GLY A 209 -5.51 -13.32 -14.96
CA GLY A 209 -4.25 -12.97 -14.27
C GLY A 209 -4.33 -11.65 -13.49
N ALA A 210 -3.19 -11.04 -13.28
CA ALA A 210 -3.07 -9.76 -12.59
C ALA A 210 -3.10 -8.56 -13.55
N VAL A 211 -3.51 -7.41 -13.02
CA VAL A 211 -3.61 -6.14 -13.76
C VAL A 211 -2.57 -5.15 -13.24
N ALA A 212 -1.71 -4.66 -14.13
CA ALA A 212 -0.78 -3.56 -13.84
C ALA A 212 -1.40 -2.23 -14.26
N VAL A 213 -1.51 -1.30 -13.31
CA VAL A 213 -2.19 -0.01 -13.52
C VAL A 213 -1.21 1.15 -13.35
N HIS A 214 -1.18 2.06 -14.30
CA HIS A 214 -0.35 3.25 -14.19
C HIS A 214 -1.04 4.53 -14.67
N CYS A 215 -0.58 5.64 -14.15
CA CYS A 215 -0.74 6.96 -14.71
C CYS A 215 0.66 7.58 -14.92
N LYS A 216 0.85 8.87 -14.85
CA LYS A 216 2.20 9.45 -15.00
C LYS A 216 3.15 9.04 -13.87
N ALA A 217 2.79 9.31 -12.63
CA ALA A 217 3.57 8.91 -11.43
C ALA A 217 3.08 7.58 -10.80
N GLY A 218 1.98 7.01 -11.29
CA GLY A 218 1.38 5.81 -10.69
C GLY A 218 0.84 6.01 -9.27
N LEU A 219 0.42 7.23 -8.91
CA LEU A 219 0.01 7.60 -7.55
C LEU A 219 -1.45 8.07 -7.48
N GLY A 220 -1.78 9.25 -8.04
CA GLY A 220 -3.09 9.88 -7.90
C GLY A 220 -4.19 9.10 -8.62
N ARG A 221 -4.25 9.20 -9.96
CA ARG A 221 -5.24 8.53 -10.81
C ARG A 221 -5.26 7.03 -10.62
N THR A 222 -4.08 6.42 -10.56
CA THR A 222 -3.89 4.98 -10.32
C THR A 222 -4.49 4.56 -8.99
N GLY A 223 -4.12 5.22 -7.89
CA GLY A 223 -4.66 4.90 -6.57
C GLY A 223 -6.17 5.09 -6.48
N THR A 224 -6.73 6.08 -7.17
CA THR A 224 -8.18 6.35 -7.17
C THR A 224 -8.97 5.17 -7.75
N LEU A 225 -8.58 4.65 -8.91
CA LEU A 225 -9.28 3.50 -9.51
C LEU A 225 -9.05 2.21 -8.72
N ILE A 226 -7.85 1.98 -8.19
CA ILE A 226 -7.59 0.86 -7.30
C ILE A 226 -8.43 0.98 -6.00
N GLY A 227 -8.62 2.19 -5.49
CA GLY A 227 -9.53 2.45 -4.36
C GLY A 227 -10.97 2.03 -4.67
N CYS A 228 -11.48 2.34 -5.86
CA CYS A 228 -12.79 1.87 -6.32
C CYS A 228 -12.87 0.33 -6.34
N TYR A 229 -11.83 -0.33 -6.81
CA TYR A 229 -11.74 -1.80 -6.83
C TYR A 229 -11.79 -2.39 -5.41
N LEU A 230 -10.99 -1.84 -4.48
CA LEU A 230 -10.99 -2.27 -3.08
C LEU A 230 -12.36 -2.10 -2.41
N MET A 231 -13.03 -0.97 -2.66
CA MET A 231 -14.36 -0.71 -2.10
C MET A 231 -15.42 -1.68 -2.65
N LYS A 232 -15.42 -1.95 -3.96
CA LYS A 232 -16.37 -2.85 -4.60
C LYS A 232 -16.19 -4.30 -4.18
N HIS A 233 -14.97 -4.82 -4.25
CA HIS A 233 -14.70 -6.25 -4.10
C HIS A 233 -14.42 -6.67 -2.66
N PHE A 234 -13.83 -5.81 -1.86
CA PHE A 234 -13.40 -6.11 -0.50
C PHE A 234 -14.11 -5.28 0.57
N ARG A 235 -15.08 -4.47 0.15
CA ARG A 235 -15.90 -3.65 1.05
C ARG A 235 -15.07 -2.75 1.99
N PHE A 236 -13.97 -2.20 1.50
CA PHE A 236 -13.25 -1.14 2.18
C PHE A 236 -14.12 0.12 2.24
N THR A 237 -14.00 0.90 3.31
CA THR A 237 -14.43 2.30 3.28
C THR A 237 -13.44 3.12 2.45
N ALA A 238 -13.81 4.33 2.04
CA ALA A 238 -12.90 5.23 1.33
C ALA A 238 -11.63 5.50 2.16
N ALA A 239 -11.80 5.80 3.46
CA ALA A 239 -10.68 6.06 4.36
C ALA A 239 -9.76 4.83 4.53
N GLU A 240 -10.32 3.63 4.69
CA GLU A 240 -9.54 2.37 4.76
C GLU A 240 -8.78 2.11 3.46
N ALA A 241 -9.41 2.32 2.29
CA ALA A 241 -8.78 2.14 0.98
C ALA A 241 -7.62 3.13 0.78
N ILE A 242 -7.84 4.42 1.08
CA ILE A 242 -6.81 5.46 1.03
C ILE A 242 -5.64 5.10 1.96
N ALA A 243 -5.94 4.68 3.20
CA ALA A 243 -4.94 4.30 4.18
C ALA A 243 -4.10 3.12 3.70
N TRP A 244 -4.75 2.04 3.24
CA TRP A 244 -4.07 0.84 2.76
C TRP A 244 -3.19 1.13 1.54
N ILE A 245 -3.72 1.81 0.54
CA ILE A 245 -2.97 2.16 -0.67
C ILE A 245 -1.73 3.00 -0.32
N ARG A 246 -1.84 3.95 0.63
CA ARG A 246 -0.70 4.76 1.09
C ARG A 246 0.31 3.96 1.92
N VAL A 247 -0.11 2.90 2.60
CA VAL A 247 0.81 1.97 3.28
C VAL A 247 1.66 1.21 2.25
N CYS A 248 1.04 0.74 1.15
CA CYS A 248 1.71 0.02 0.08
C CYS A 248 2.54 0.97 -0.80
N ARG A 249 1.93 2.10 -1.24
CA ARG A 249 2.49 3.05 -2.20
C ARG A 249 2.31 4.49 -1.70
N PRO A 250 3.23 4.99 -0.87
CA PRO A 250 3.13 6.32 -0.26
C PRO A 250 3.03 7.45 -1.28
N GLY A 251 2.13 8.41 -1.03
CA GLY A 251 1.85 9.53 -1.91
C GLY A 251 0.67 9.32 -2.87
N SER A 252 0.00 8.18 -2.79
CA SER A 252 -1.19 7.86 -3.60
C SER A 252 -2.42 8.62 -3.16
N ILE A 253 -3.33 8.89 -4.12
CA ILE A 253 -4.65 9.52 -3.95
C ILE A 253 -4.52 10.92 -3.36
N ILE A 254 -4.72 11.93 -4.20
CA ILE A 254 -4.41 13.32 -3.89
C ILE A 254 -5.56 14.24 -4.24
N GLY A 255 -5.65 15.35 -3.49
CA GLY A 255 -6.63 16.40 -3.76
C GLY A 255 -8.07 15.88 -3.78
N PRO A 256 -8.86 16.27 -4.82
CA PRO A 256 -10.28 15.93 -4.92
C PRO A 256 -10.56 14.43 -5.06
N GLN A 257 -9.55 13.63 -5.38
CA GLN A 257 -9.68 12.18 -5.53
C GLN A 257 -10.07 11.49 -4.21
N GLN A 258 -9.70 12.06 -3.09
CA GLN A 258 -10.05 11.56 -1.75
C GLN A 258 -11.56 11.67 -1.50
N ASN A 259 -12.13 12.86 -1.72
CA ASN A 259 -13.56 13.12 -1.54
C ASN A 259 -14.38 12.33 -2.58
N PHE A 260 -13.87 12.18 -3.81
CA PHE A 260 -14.49 11.33 -4.83
C PHE A 260 -14.68 9.90 -4.34
N LEU A 261 -13.69 9.32 -3.67
CA LEU A 261 -13.84 7.97 -3.12
C LEU A 261 -14.92 7.90 -2.03
N GLU A 262 -15.04 8.93 -1.18
CA GLU A 262 -16.13 8.99 -0.19
C GLU A 262 -17.51 9.04 -0.87
N GLU A 263 -17.66 9.88 -1.89
CA GLU A 263 -18.91 9.99 -2.65
C GLU A 263 -19.30 8.67 -3.34
N LYS A 264 -18.33 7.93 -3.86
CA LYS A 264 -18.55 6.66 -4.57
C LYS A 264 -18.73 5.46 -3.65
N GLN A 265 -18.40 5.56 -2.37
CA GLN A 265 -18.36 4.43 -1.44
C GLN A 265 -19.66 3.62 -1.43
N HIS A 266 -20.79 4.26 -1.20
CA HIS A 266 -22.07 3.56 -1.10
C HIS A 266 -22.43 2.83 -2.40
N SER A 267 -22.31 3.50 -3.54
CA SER A 267 -22.64 2.92 -4.84
C SER A 267 -21.75 1.73 -5.19
N LEU A 268 -20.45 1.80 -4.86
CA LEU A 268 -19.50 0.71 -5.08
C LEU A 268 -19.77 -0.49 -4.17
N TRP A 269 -20.17 -0.25 -2.94
CA TRP A 269 -20.59 -1.33 -2.03
C TRP A 269 -21.81 -2.07 -2.56
N VAL A 270 -22.84 -1.35 -3.01
CA VAL A 270 -24.03 -1.95 -3.62
C VAL A 270 -23.67 -2.75 -4.88
N GLN A 271 -22.84 -2.20 -5.77
CA GLN A 271 -22.34 -2.93 -6.94
C GLN A 271 -21.58 -4.20 -6.55
N GLY A 272 -20.78 -4.15 -5.49
CA GLY A 272 -20.06 -5.30 -4.95
C GLY A 272 -21.00 -6.38 -4.40
N ASP A 273 -22.05 -5.99 -3.69
CA ASP A 273 -23.04 -6.93 -3.16
C ASP A 273 -23.79 -7.63 -4.29
N VAL A 274 -24.20 -6.89 -5.33
CA VAL A 274 -24.84 -7.46 -6.54
C VAL A 274 -23.87 -8.40 -7.27
N HIS A 275 -22.60 -8.02 -7.42
CA HIS A 275 -21.58 -8.86 -8.07
C HIS A 275 -21.40 -10.20 -7.32
N ARG A 276 -21.20 -10.14 -6.01
CA ARG A 276 -21.07 -11.36 -5.16
C ARG A 276 -22.31 -12.25 -5.21
N SER A 277 -23.50 -11.65 -5.23
CA SER A 277 -24.76 -12.40 -5.34
C SER A 277 -24.86 -13.13 -6.69
N LYS A 278 -24.49 -12.47 -7.79
CA LYS A 278 -24.44 -13.09 -9.12
C LYS A 278 -23.43 -14.25 -9.16
N GLN A 279 -22.23 -14.05 -8.63
CA GLN A 279 -21.22 -15.12 -8.58
C GLN A 279 -21.70 -16.34 -7.78
N LYS A 280 -22.34 -16.14 -6.64
CA LYS A 280 -22.92 -17.22 -5.84
C LYS A 280 -23.97 -18.00 -6.63
N LEU A 281 -24.85 -17.31 -7.36
CA LEU A 281 -25.88 -17.96 -8.19
C LEU A 281 -25.26 -18.77 -9.34
N VAL A 282 -24.23 -18.23 -10.01
CA VAL A 282 -23.51 -18.95 -11.06
C VAL A 282 -22.85 -20.21 -10.49
N GLN A 283 -22.16 -20.08 -9.37
CA GLN A 283 -21.49 -21.20 -8.73
C GLN A 283 -22.48 -22.29 -8.27
N GLN A 284 -23.64 -21.89 -7.74
CA GLN A 284 -24.70 -22.84 -7.38
C GLN A 284 -25.27 -23.58 -8.61
N ARG A 285 -25.43 -22.88 -9.74
CA ARG A 285 -25.86 -23.51 -11.00
C ARG A 285 -24.82 -24.52 -11.50
N LEU A 286 -23.55 -24.13 -11.52
CA LEU A 286 -22.46 -25.03 -11.94
C LEU A 286 -22.36 -26.26 -11.03
N SER A 287 -22.48 -26.10 -9.71
CA SER A 287 -22.46 -27.22 -8.77
C SER A 287 -23.62 -28.16 -8.97
N ARG A 288 -24.84 -27.65 -9.23
CA ARG A 288 -26.00 -28.47 -9.57
C ARG A 288 -25.83 -29.24 -10.89
N GLN A 289 -25.26 -28.56 -11.89
CA GLN A 289 -24.99 -29.18 -13.19
C GLN A 289 -23.97 -30.32 -13.06
N GLN A 290 -22.91 -30.12 -12.29
CA GLN A 290 -21.90 -31.14 -12.00
C GLN A 290 -22.48 -32.34 -11.25
N GLN A 291 -23.34 -32.10 -10.24
CA GLN A 291 -24.04 -33.16 -9.51
C GLN A 291 -24.97 -33.97 -10.42
N LEU A 292 -25.73 -33.30 -11.29
CA LEU A 292 -26.57 -33.95 -12.26
C LEU A 292 -25.77 -34.80 -13.26
N GLN A 293 -24.67 -34.29 -13.76
CA GLN A 293 -23.78 -35.06 -14.65
C GLN A 293 -23.19 -36.29 -13.94
N GLN A 294 -22.79 -36.18 -12.68
CA GLN A 294 -22.30 -37.30 -11.89
C GLN A 294 -23.40 -38.36 -11.69
N GLN A 295 -24.62 -37.94 -11.38
CA GLN A 295 -25.76 -38.87 -11.24
C GLN A 295 -26.06 -39.60 -12.57
N LEU A 296 -26.04 -38.89 -13.70
CA LEU A 296 -26.23 -39.49 -15.02
C LEU A 296 -25.10 -40.46 -15.39
N GLN A 297 -23.87 -40.21 -14.96
CA GLN A 297 -22.73 -41.12 -15.17
C GLN A 297 -22.89 -42.40 -14.33
N LEU A 298 -23.32 -42.29 -13.06
CA LEU A 298 -23.60 -43.42 -12.18
C LEU A 298 -24.73 -44.29 -12.74
N HIS A 299 -25.84 -43.70 -13.20
CA HIS A 299 -26.94 -44.45 -13.83
C HIS A 299 -26.55 -45.08 -15.19
N ARG A 300 -25.55 -44.54 -15.89
CA ARG A 300 -25.00 -45.17 -17.10
C ARG A 300 -24.17 -46.41 -16.79
N SER A 301 -23.48 -46.43 -15.67
CA SER A 301 -22.68 -47.60 -15.25
C SER A 301 -23.57 -48.79 -14.80
N ASP A 302 -24.77 -48.50 -14.29
CA ASP A 302 -25.72 -49.56 -13.84
C ASP A 302 -26.63 -50.06 -14.95
N SER A 303 -26.74 -49.38 -16.11
CA SER A 303 -27.62 -49.75 -17.20
C SER A 303 -26.84 -50.22 -18.44
N VAL A 304 -26.03 -51.25 -18.30
CA VAL A 304 -25.60 -52.06 -19.46
C VAL A 304 -26.67 -53.14 -19.75
N GLN A 305 -27.87 -52.72 -20.07
CA GLN A 305 -28.86 -53.49 -20.85
C GLN A 305 -30.04 -52.59 -21.22
N GLY A 306 -30.24 -52.37 -22.51
CA GLY A 306 -31.53 -52.00 -23.11
C GLY A 306 -31.79 -50.52 -23.38
N GLY A 307 -31.59 -50.14 -24.60
CA GLY A 307 -32.09 -49.07 -25.44
C GLY A 307 -33.06 -48.04 -24.86
N LYS A 308 -32.61 -46.76 -24.96
CA LYS A 308 -33.42 -45.60 -25.34
C LYS A 308 -32.53 -44.36 -25.18
N GLN A 309 -31.90 -43.97 -26.28
CA GLN A 309 -30.84 -42.96 -26.31
C GLN A 309 -31.34 -41.57 -26.81
N GLU A 310 -32.65 -41.39 -27.04
CA GLU A 310 -33.14 -40.15 -27.68
C GLU A 310 -33.75 -39.08 -26.76
N ALA A 311 -34.11 -39.42 -25.53
CA ALA A 311 -34.81 -38.44 -24.67
C ALA A 311 -33.88 -37.47 -23.89
N VAL A 312 -32.58 -37.76 -23.76
CA VAL A 312 -31.64 -36.96 -22.94
C VAL A 312 -30.97 -35.87 -23.76
N SER A 313 -30.84 -36.03 -25.07
CA SER A 313 -30.22 -35.03 -25.96
C SER A 313 -31.06 -33.78 -26.13
N SER A 314 -32.39 -33.90 -26.08
CA SER A 314 -33.36 -32.81 -26.23
C SER A 314 -33.38 -31.83 -25.04
N LEU A 315 -33.07 -32.30 -23.83
CA LEU A 315 -33.07 -31.46 -22.63
C LEU A 315 -31.77 -30.64 -22.48
N LEU A 316 -30.68 -31.10 -23.05
CA LEU A 316 -29.38 -30.35 -23.06
C LEU A 316 -29.36 -29.23 -24.09
N SER A 317 -30.07 -29.40 -25.21
CA SER A 317 -30.13 -28.39 -26.30
C SER A 317 -30.99 -27.15 -25.92
N SER A 318 -31.85 -27.25 -24.94
CA SER A 318 -32.73 -26.13 -24.52
C SER A 318 -32.06 -25.15 -23.53
N MET A 319 -30.83 -25.37 -23.10
CA MET A 319 -30.14 -24.54 -22.13
C MET A 319 -29.07 -23.63 -22.71
N ASP A 320 -28.77 -23.71 -24.02
CA ASP A 320 -27.72 -22.91 -24.66
C ASP A 320 -28.17 -21.52 -25.13
N ASP A 321 -29.47 -21.18 -24.99
CA ASP A 321 -30.03 -19.92 -25.52
C ASP A 321 -30.01 -18.73 -24.55
N LEU A 322 -29.21 -18.76 -23.49
CA LEU A 322 -28.97 -17.57 -22.69
C LEU A 322 -27.56 -17.00 -22.94
N SER A 323 -27.28 -16.73 -24.21
CA SER A 323 -26.19 -15.87 -24.63
C SER A 323 -26.43 -14.47 -24.07
N ILE A 324 -25.68 -14.12 -23.03
CA ILE A 324 -25.58 -12.73 -22.55
C ILE A 324 -24.93 -11.94 -23.67
N ASN A 325 -25.70 -11.11 -24.35
CA ASN A 325 -25.21 -10.11 -25.28
C ASN A 325 -24.17 -9.23 -24.59
N THR A 326 -22.91 -9.59 -24.74
CA THR A 326 -21.79 -8.70 -24.53
C THR A 326 -21.80 -7.70 -25.66
N VAL A 327 -22.44 -6.57 -25.42
CA VAL A 327 -22.30 -5.40 -26.30
C VAL A 327 -20.86 -4.94 -26.18
N LEU A 328 -20.08 -5.34 -27.18
CA LEU A 328 -18.71 -4.89 -27.40
C LEU A 328 -18.75 -3.40 -27.67
N CYS A 329 -18.52 -2.57 -26.65
CA CYS A 329 -18.36 -1.13 -26.83
C CYS A 329 -17.00 -0.88 -27.50
N LYS A 330 -17.03 -0.69 -28.81
CA LYS A 330 -15.91 -0.17 -29.59
C LYS A 330 -15.42 1.14 -28.96
N SER A 331 -14.11 1.22 -28.80
CA SER A 331 -13.37 2.38 -28.32
C SER A 331 -13.68 3.62 -29.20
N TYR A 332 -14.28 4.62 -28.59
CA TYR A 332 -14.26 5.97 -29.17
C TYR A 332 -13.00 6.66 -28.64
N SER A 333 -12.05 6.82 -29.55
CA SER A 333 -10.93 7.72 -29.40
C SER A 333 -11.49 9.16 -29.37
N LEU A 334 -11.40 9.82 -28.24
CA LEU A 334 -11.61 11.27 -28.17
C LEU A 334 -10.35 11.93 -28.70
N ASP A 335 -10.49 12.72 -29.78
CA ASP A 335 -9.43 13.48 -30.39
C ASP A 335 -8.70 14.40 -29.40
N GLU A 336 -7.42 14.07 -29.16
CA GLU A 336 -6.52 14.78 -28.24
C GLU A 336 -5.67 15.87 -28.89
N ASN A 337 -6.16 16.54 -29.96
CA ASN A 337 -5.35 17.50 -30.68
C ASN A 337 -5.65 18.97 -30.34
N ASN A 338 -5.64 19.34 -29.05
CA ASN A 338 -5.44 20.78 -28.75
C ASN A 338 -5.17 21.06 -27.28
N CYS A 339 -3.92 20.87 -26.81
CA CYS A 339 -3.40 21.56 -25.64
C CYS A 339 -1.87 21.51 -25.67
N LYS A 340 -1.28 22.50 -26.35
CA LYS A 340 0.13 22.86 -26.18
C LYS A 340 0.20 23.75 -24.93
N GLU A 341 0.41 23.15 -23.77
CA GLU A 341 0.98 23.84 -22.62
C GLU A 341 1.97 22.91 -21.94
N VAL A 342 3.24 23.33 -21.96
CA VAL A 342 4.35 22.70 -21.25
C VAL A 342 4.31 23.20 -19.81
N SER A 343 3.21 23.00 -19.11
CA SER A 343 3.13 23.18 -17.67
C SER A 343 3.47 21.87 -16.98
N LEU A 344 4.31 21.94 -15.94
CA LEU A 344 4.59 20.81 -15.07
C LEU A 344 3.26 20.28 -14.51
N THR A 345 2.96 19.02 -14.79
CA THR A 345 1.76 18.39 -14.26
C THR A 345 1.98 17.92 -12.84
N GLN A 346 0.89 17.77 -12.06
CA GLN A 346 0.96 17.21 -10.70
C GLN A 346 1.70 15.85 -10.66
N GLY A 347 1.57 15.04 -11.71
CA GLY A 347 2.32 13.80 -11.85
C GLY A 347 3.82 14.01 -11.99
N ASP A 348 4.30 15.10 -12.58
CA ASP A 348 5.73 15.43 -12.65
C ASP A 348 6.28 15.82 -11.29
N GLU A 349 5.55 16.63 -10.54
CA GLU A 349 5.94 17.03 -9.19
C GLU A 349 6.02 15.83 -8.24
N LEU A 350 5.03 14.95 -8.27
CA LEU A 350 5.01 13.73 -7.45
C LEU A 350 6.15 12.78 -7.81
N ARG A 351 6.46 12.63 -9.10
CA ARG A 351 7.60 11.82 -9.56
C ARG A 351 8.93 12.43 -9.09
N ALA A 352 9.09 13.75 -9.19
CA ALA A 352 10.28 14.45 -8.71
C ALA A 352 10.46 14.33 -7.19
N LEU A 353 9.37 14.41 -6.41
CA LEU A 353 9.40 14.20 -4.97
C LEU A 353 9.78 12.75 -4.60
N LYS A 354 9.31 11.77 -5.38
CA LYS A 354 9.64 10.37 -5.16
C LYS A 354 11.11 10.08 -5.47
N GLY A 355 11.67 10.62 -6.56
CA GLY A 355 13.08 10.49 -6.92
C GLY A 355 14.05 11.17 -5.96
N LYS A 356 13.61 12.19 -5.21
CA LYS A 356 14.41 12.88 -4.19
C LYS A 356 14.45 12.17 -2.83
N ARG A 357 13.71 11.07 -2.64
CA ARG A 357 13.78 10.32 -1.38
C ARG A 357 15.16 9.72 -1.23
N PRO A 358 15.88 9.99 -0.12
CA PRO A 358 17.14 9.33 0.12
C PRO A 358 16.93 7.82 0.19
N PRO A 359 17.87 7.01 -0.33
CA PRO A 359 17.78 5.57 -0.20
C PRO A 359 17.63 5.24 1.28
N ARG A 360 16.64 4.43 1.62
CA ARG A 360 16.47 3.95 3.00
C ARG A 360 17.74 3.20 3.32
N SER A 361 18.65 3.81 4.11
CA SER A 361 19.91 3.21 4.47
C SER A 361 19.66 1.82 5.01
N ALA A 362 20.22 0.82 4.33
CA ALA A 362 20.38 -0.50 4.89
C ALA A 362 21.13 -0.29 6.20
N SER A 363 20.45 -0.52 7.33
CA SER A 363 21.06 -0.59 8.63
C SER A 363 22.11 -1.68 8.53
N SER A 364 23.38 -1.30 8.45
CA SER A 364 24.50 -2.22 8.42
C SER A 364 24.36 -3.19 9.57
N CYS A 365 24.00 -4.42 9.24
CA CYS A 365 24.12 -5.55 10.11
C CYS A 365 25.62 -5.88 10.12
N SER A 366 26.35 -5.31 11.10
CA SER A 366 27.72 -5.68 11.37
C SER A 366 27.76 -7.17 11.63
N ARG A 367 28.24 -7.94 10.68
CA ARG A 367 28.64 -9.32 10.88
C ARG A 367 29.85 -9.29 11.83
N LEU A 368 29.63 -9.68 13.06
CA LEU A 368 30.69 -10.10 13.96
C LEU A 368 31.27 -11.42 13.41
N ASN A 369 32.28 -11.33 12.58
CA ASN A 369 33.14 -12.45 12.28
C ASN A 369 34.18 -12.56 13.40
N LEU A 370 33.99 -13.55 14.24
CA LEU A 370 35.05 -14.07 15.11
C LEU A 370 35.96 -14.94 14.24
N SER A 371 37.16 -14.49 13.96
CA SER A 371 38.27 -15.40 13.65
C SER A 371 39.59 -14.79 14.12
N LYS A 372 40.30 -15.66 14.80
CA LYS A 372 41.57 -15.48 15.52
C LYS A 372 42.76 -15.28 14.60
N THR A 373 43.78 -14.71 15.20
CA THR A 373 45.25 -14.85 15.03
C THR A 373 45.98 -13.89 14.11
N SER A 374 46.66 -13.00 14.79
CA SER A 374 48.13 -12.69 14.78
C SER A 374 48.82 -12.60 13.42
N HIS A 375 49.39 -11.46 13.11
CA HIS A 375 50.81 -11.19 13.13
C HIS A 375 51.12 -9.73 12.81
N ARG A 376 52.10 -9.25 13.49
CA ARG A 376 52.88 -8.00 13.62
C ARG A 376 53.50 -7.56 12.27
N SER A 377 53.44 -6.25 11.94
CA SER A 377 54.66 -5.45 11.63
C SER A 377 54.25 -4.05 11.15
N ILE A 378 54.66 -3.06 11.90
CA ILE A 378 55.57 -1.96 11.62
C ILE A 378 55.07 -0.89 10.62
N LEU A 379 54.76 0.27 11.21
CA LEU A 379 54.73 1.61 10.60
C LEU A 379 56.10 2.06 10.12
N PRO A 380 56.20 3.00 9.20
CA PRO A 380 56.68 4.32 9.59
C PRO A 380 55.92 5.51 8.95
N PRO A 381 56.33 6.76 9.34
CA PRO A 381 55.43 7.89 9.52
C PRO A 381 55.44 8.91 8.37
N PRO A 382 54.66 10.01 8.45
CA PRO A 382 54.53 11.01 7.41
C PRO A 382 55.57 12.13 7.57
N LYS A 383 55.90 12.82 6.48
CA LYS A 383 56.60 14.11 6.49
C LYS A 383 56.02 15.12 5.51
N PRO A 384 56.32 16.40 5.70
CA PRO A 384 55.36 17.49 5.60
C PRO A 384 55.69 18.54 4.52
N SER A 385 54.79 19.53 4.39
CA SER A 385 54.98 20.94 4.03
C SER A 385 55.15 21.35 2.58
N LYS A 386 54.48 22.38 2.14
CA LYS A 386 54.97 23.76 2.24
C LYS A 386 53.88 24.80 1.92
N VAL A 387 53.89 25.76 2.74
CA VAL A 387 53.34 27.09 2.83
C VAL A 387 53.72 27.95 1.60
N HIS A 388 52.78 28.78 1.13
CA HIS A 388 53.14 30.11 0.64
C HIS A 388 52.05 31.14 1.03
N LEU A 389 52.48 32.14 1.74
CA LEU A 389 51.91 33.41 2.17
C LEU A 389 51.91 34.40 0.98
N THR A 390 51.09 35.37 0.83
CA THR A 390 50.49 36.56 1.44
C THR A 390 50.14 37.56 0.35
N PRO A 391 49.73 38.81 0.52
CA PRO A 391 48.93 39.43 1.61
C PRO A 391 47.82 40.44 1.16
N SER A 392 46.97 40.78 2.14
CA SER A 392 46.46 42.14 2.48
C SER A 392 45.55 42.97 1.55
N SER A 393 44.46 43.43 2.07
CA SER A 393 44.28 44.84 2.46
C SER A 393 43.00 45.08 3.25
N THR A 394 43.24 45.76 4.31
CA THR A 394 42.42 46.47 5.29
C THR A 394 41.38 47.42 4.70
N LYS A 395 40.21 47.55 5.32
CA LYS A 395 39.67 48.84 5.80
C LYS A 395 38.58 48.70 6.84
N THR A 396 38.77 49.38 7.87
CA THR A 396 38.19 49.72 9.14
C THR A 396 36.84 50.49 9.09
N LEU A 397 36.19 50.43 10.29
CA LEU A 397 35.33 51.41 10.96
C LEU A 397 33.83 51.41 10.55
N ARG A 398 32.85 51.37 11.45
CA ARG A 398 32.65 52.10 12.69
C ARG A 398 31.48 51.55 13.50
N ARG A 399 31.62 51.63 14.78
CA ARG A 399 30.79 51.50 15.96
C ARG A 399 29.61 52.48 15.97
N SER A 400 28.42 52.05 16.44
CA SER A 400 27.59 52.87 17.30
C SER A 400 26.67 51.98 18.16
N SER A 401 26.76 52.28 19.43
CA SER A 401 26.01 51.78 20.57
C SER A 401 24.68 52.53 20.72
N SER A 402 23.63 51.88 21.18
CA SER A 402 22.68 52.49 22.07
C SER A 402 21.88 51.47 22.88
N THR A 403 22.02 51.57 24.14
CA THR A 403 21.27 51.07 25.31
C THR A 403 19.80 51.46 25.29
N THR A 404 18.95 50.66 25.89
CA THR A 404 18.00 50.96 27.00
C THR A 404 16.91 49.88 27.15
N THR A 405 16.85 49.34 28.28
CA THR A 405 16.04 49.24 29.47
C THR A 405 14.89 48.25 29.47
N ALA A 406 15.02 47.35 30.43
CA ALA A 406 13.90 46.52 30.95
C ALA A 406 12.99 47.35 31.86
N PRO A 407 11.81 46.85 32.17
CA PRO A 407 11.42 46.80 33.59
C PRO A 407 10.90 45.43 34.03
N GLN A 408 11.35 45.09 35.24
CA GLN A 408 10.74 44.12 36.15
C GLN A 408 9.41 44.64 36.71
N ILE A 409 8.53 43.73 37.07
CA ILE A 409 7.60 43.78 38.22
C ILE A 409 6.86 42.43 38.29
N ARG A 410 6.98 41.70 39.27
CA ARG A 410 6.59 41.39 40.64
C ARG A 410 5.92 40.02 40.80
N ARG A 411 6.38 39.37 41.84
CA ARG A 411 5.91 38.12 42.48
C ARG A 411 4.56 38.27 43.15
N SER A 412 3.76 37.20 43.22
CA SER A 412 3.05 36.74 44.43
C SER A 412 2.57 35.30 44.18
N ALA A 413 3.03 34.39 44.94
CA ALA A 413 2.55 33.66 46.11
C ALA A 413 1.66 32.44 45.77
N ALA A 414 2.24 31.30 45.92
CA ALA A 414 1.92 30.09 46.69
C ALA A 414 0.45 29.65 46.85
N MET A 415 0.20 28.40 46.42
CA MET A 415 -0.53 27.40 47.20
C MET A 415 -0.25 25.98 46.66
N GLN A 416 0.29 25.10 47.48
CA GLN A 416 0.26 23.65 47.42
C GLN A 416 -0.82 23.15 48.39
N PRO A 417 -1.09 21.84 48.51
CA PRO A 417 -1.22 20.70 47.58
C PRO A 417 -2.54 19.92 47.80
N ALA A 418 -2.85 19.03 46.86
CA ALA A 418 -3.69 17.88 47.19
C ALA A 418 -3.23 16.65 46.40
N SER A 419 -2.81 15.68 47.15
CA SER A 419 -2.48 14.32 46.79
C SER A 419 -3.69 13.55 46.28
N SER A 420 -3.56 12.85 45.19
CA SER A 420 -4.42 11.71 44.88
C SER A 420 -3.68 10.62 44.11
N PRO A 421 -4.13 9.36 44.16
CA PRO A 421 -3.27 8.21 44.15
C PRO A 421 -2.94 7.66 42.76
N PHE A 422 -1.83 7.04 42.66
CA PHE A 422 -1.34 6.21 41.55
C PHE A 422 -2.41 5.27 41.02
N SER A 423 -2.80 5.47 39.78
CA SER A 423 -3.46 4.47 38.96
C SER A 423 -2.40 3.91 38.02
N SER A 424 -2.02 2.67 38.29
CA SER A 424 -1.12 1.86 37.52
C SER A 424 -1.59 1.71 36.08
N SER A 425 -0.76 2.12 35.14
CA SER A 425 -0.91 1.95 33.71
C SER A 425 -0.98 0.45 33.34
N PRO A 426 -1.95 -0.01 32.49
CA PRO A 426 -2.16 -1.44 32.23
C PRO A 426 -1.25 -2.07 31.16
N TRP A 427 -0.13 -1.47 30.79
CA TRP A 427 0.68 -1.94 29.68
C TRP A 427 2.07 -2.45 30.09
N SER A 428 2.10 -3.55 30.79
CA SER A 428 3.29 -4.42 30.81
C SER A 428 3.07 -5.55 29.81
N LEU A 429 3.76 -5.50 28.68
CA LEU A 429 3.86 -6.62 27.75
C LEU A 429 4.63 -7.75 28.43
N ARG A 430 3.93 -8.70 29.03
CA ARG A 430 4.53 -9.99 29.40
C ARG A 430 4.84 -10.75 28.12
N ALA A 431 6.07 -11.19 27.97
CA ALA A 431 6.45 -12.15 26.96
C ALA A 431 5.57 -13.40 27.10
N LEU A 432 4.77 -13.70 26.07
CA LEU A 432 4.08 -14.97 25.96
C LEU A 432 5.14 -16.05 25.66
N SER A 433 5.48 -16.82 26.67
CA SER A 433 6.25 -18.04 26.55
C SER A 433 5.30 -19.17 26.19
N GLN A 434 5.64 -19.87 25.13
CA GLN A 434 5.22 -21.16 24.61
C GLN A 434 3.92 -21.26 23.78
N PRO A 435 4.02 -21.91 22.61
CA PRO A 435 2.86 -22.45 21.91
C PRO A 435 2.34 -23.71 22.61
N PRO A 436 1.05 -24.02 22.58
CA PRO A 436 0.56 -25.29 23.10
C PRO A 436 1.05 -26.44 22.22
N SER A 437 1.71 -27.37 22.85
CA SER A 437 2.05 -28.66 22.28
C SER A 437 0.78 -29.39 21.80
N SER A 438 0.82 -29.80 20.55
CA SER A 438 -0.11 -30.76 19.99
C SER A 438 -0.07 -32.06 20.79
N SER A 439 -1.13 -32.37 21.50
CA SER A 439 -1.44 -33.71 21.93
C SER A 439 -2.70 -34.20 21.26
N SER A 440 -2.49 -35.20 20.42
CA SER A 440 -3.43 -36.15 19.90
C SER A 440 -4.48 -36.60 20.94
N LEU A 441 -5.76 -36.55 20.56
CA LEU A 441 -6.75 -37.49 21.06
C LEU A 441 -7.64 -37.94 19.89
N LEU A 442 -7.39 -39.16 19.51
CA LEU A 442 -8.28 -40.08 18.81
C LEU A 442 -9.46 -40.47 19.71
N SER A 443 -10.59 -40.73 19.06
CA SER A 443 -11.71 -41.59 19.40
C SER A 443 -12.83 -41.07 20.30
N ALA A 444 -13.95 -41.01 19.77
CA ALA A 444 -15.15 -41.86 19.95
C ALA A 444 -16.43 -41.08 19.87
N CYS A 445 -17.32 -41.66 19.07
CA CYS A 445 -18.76 -41.45 18.79
C CYS A 445 -19.10 -40.35 17.83
#